data_a6a0a0a69bba30179eb77d5837cd6445
#
_entry.id   a6a0a0a69bba30179eb77d5837cd6445
#
_cell.length_a   1.000
_cell.length_b   1.000
_cell.length_c   1.000
_cell.angle_alpha   90.00
_cell.angle_beta   90.00
_cell.angle_gamma   90.00
#
_symmetry.space_group_name_H-M   'P 1'
#
loop_
_entity.id
_entity.type
_entity.pdbx_description
1 polymer ?
#
loop_
_entity_poly.entity_id
_entity_poly.type
_entity_poly.pdbx_seq_one_letter_code
_entity_poly.pdbx_strand_id
1 'polypeptide(L)'
;ILQWDSWRFWESLAAGCVTFHVDFEKYGITLPVMPENWRHYIGVDLDHVQTTVDRIAENPEILEYITQEGRSWAIKNYSPVPTALRFLEIVSQKQTTTKSSLSSHAPINVKY
;
A
#
# COMPACT_ATOMS: atom_id res chain seq x y z
N ILE A 1 -0.99 14.12 11.58
CA ILE A 1 -1.46 12.83 11.01
C ILE A 1 -0.30 11.86 11.13
N LEU A 2 -0.41 10.91 12.03
CA LEU A 2 0.59 9.85 12.18
C LEU A 2 0.23 8.75 11.18
N GLN A 3 0.99 8.68 10.10
CA GLN A 3 0.90 7.58 9.16
C GLN A 3 1.67 6.40 9.75
N TRP A 4 0.95 5.35 10.14
CA TRP A 4 1.53 4.19 10.78
C TRP A 4 1.29 2.93 9.94
N ASP A 5 2.15 2.73 8.95
CA ASP A 5 2.45 1.40 8.49
C ASP A 5 3.71 0.95 9.24
N SER A 6 3.55 0.06 10.20
CA SER A 6 4.69 -0.51 10.91
C SER A 6 5.25 -1.69 10.11
N TRP A 7 6.54 -1.96 10.28
CA TRP A 7 7.19 -3.17 9.77
C TRP A 7 6.40 -4.44 10.08
N ARG A 8 5.74 -4.48 11.22
CA ARG A 8 4.92 -5.60 11.68
C ARG A 8 3.75 -5.91 10.75
N PHE A 9 3.16 -4.91 10.12
CA PHE A 9 2.11 -5.12 9.14
C PHE A 9 2.63 -5.98 7.97
N TRP A 10 3.77 -5.59 7.41
CA TRP A 10 4.38 -6.29 6.28
C TRP A 10 4.95 -7.65 6.65
N GLU A 11 5.60 -7.75 7.79
CA GLU A 11 6.14 -9.01 8.32
C GLU A 11 5.03 -10.03 8.58
N SER A 12 3.91 -9.60 9.16
CA SER A 12 2.76 -10.45 9.42
C SER A 12 2.14 -11.01 8.14
N LEU A 13 1.95 -10.16 7.14
CA LEU A 13 1.44 -10.58 5.83
C LEU A 13 2.39 -11.57 5.15
N ALA A 14 3.68 -11.26 5.12
CA ALA A 14 4.70 -12.12 4.50
C ALA A 14 4.84 -13.48 5.20
N ALA A 15 4.68 -13.50 6.53
CA ALA A 15 4.70 -14.72 7.32
C ALA A 15 3.43 -15.59 7.18
N GLY A 16 2.40 -15.10 6.51
CA GLY A 16 1.13 -15.78 6.36
C GLY A 16 0.28 -15.75 7.62
N CYS A 17 0.34 -14.66 8.38
CA CYS A 17 -0.53 -14.43 9.52
C CYS A 17 -1.76 -13.61 9.11
N VAL A 18 -2.88 -13.81 9.81
CA VAL A 18 -4.00 -12.89 9.71
C VAL A 18 -3.57 -11.55 10.32
N THR A 19 -3.57 -10.51 9.52
CA THR A 19 -3.10 -9.20 9.95
C THR A 19 -4.28 -8.28 10.24
N PHE A 20 -4.32 -7.78 11.46
CA PHE A 20 -5.26 -6.76 11.89
C PHE A 20 -4.58 -5.39 11.85
N HIS A 21 -5.26 -4.44 11.29
CA HIS A 21 -4.83 -3.04 11.25
C HIS A 21 -6.07 -2.14 11.29
N VAL A 22 -5.89 -0.86 11.54
CA VAL A 22 -7.01 0.08 11.32
C VAL A 22 -7.39 0.08 9.84
N ASP A 23 -8.66 0.31 9.55
CA ASP A 23 -9.16 0.38 8.18
C ASP A 23 -8.47 1.51 7.42
N PHE A 24 -7.68 1.17 6.40
CA PHE A 24 -6.90 2.15 5.65
C PHE A 24 -7.75 3.20 4.96
N GLU A 25 -8.87 2.79 4.37
CA GLU A 25 -9.77 3.71 3.69
C GLU A 25 -10.46 4.65 4.67
N LYS A 26 -11.00 4.11 5.76
CA LYS A 26 -11.70 4.90 6.78
C LYS A 26 -10.78 5.94 7.42
N TYR A 27 -9.54 5.58 7.71
CA TYR A 27 -8.58 6.45 8.38
C TYR A 27 -7.65 7.22 7.43
N GLY A 28 -7.93 7.17 6.13
CA GLY A 28 -7.21 7.97 5.12
C GLY A 28 -5.74 7.59 4.93
N ILE A 29 -5.39 6.33 5.18
CA ILE A 29 -4.05 5.81 4.95
C ILE A 29 -3.94 5.38 3.49
N THR A 30 -2.98 5.93 2.77
CA THR A 30 -2.74 5.63 1.35
C THR A 30 -1.42 4.91 1.15
N LEU A 31 -1.45 3.84 0.37
CA LEU A 31 -0.29 3.09 -0.08
C LEU A 31 -0.22 3.11 -1.61
N PRO A 32 0.95 2.90 -2.22
CA PRO A 32 1.07 2.83 -3.70
C PRO A 32 0.15 1.80 -4.34
N VAL A 33 0.00 0.64 -3.71
CA VAL A 33 -1.01 -0.37 -4.04
C VAL A 33 -1.82 -0.63 -2.78
N MET A 34 -3.10 -0.30 -2.80
CA MET A 34 -3.97 -0.41 -1.64
C MET A 34 -4.37 -1.86 -1.37
N PRO A 35 -4.32 -2.31 -0.11
CA PRO A 35 -4.93 -3.58 0.26
C PRO A 35 -6.46 -3.44 0.34
N GLU A 36 -7.15 -4.53 0.04
CA GLU A 36 -8.60 -4.60 0.24
C GLU A 36 -8.92 -5.14 1.62
N ASN A 37 -9.78 -4.43 2.34
CA ASN A 37 -10.29 -4.88 3.64
C ASN A 37 -11.09 -6.19 3.50
N TRP A 38 -10.91 -7.11 4.42
CA TRP A 38 -11.51 -8.46 4.43
C TRP A 38 -11.05 -9.38 3.27
N ARG A 39 -10.03 -8.99 2.55
CA ARG A 39 -9.38 -9.82 1.55
C ARG A 39 -7.89 -10.02 1.83
N HIS A 40 -7.17 -8.92 2.04
CA HIS A 40 -5.73 -8.95 2.27
C HIS A 40 -5.37 -8.79 3.75
N TYR A 41 -6.22 -8.14 4.49
CA TYR A 41 -6.08 -7.87 5.93
C TYR A 41 -7.46 -7.66 6.55
N ILE A 42 -7.52 -7.56 7.86
CA ILE A 42 -8.74 -7.17 8.57
C ILE A 42 -8.58 -5.73 9.06
N GLY A 43 -9.27 -4.83 8.39
CA GLY A 43 -9.35 -3.41 8.76
C GLY A 43 -10.36 -3.20 9.86
N VAL A 44 -9.89 -2.74 11.00
CA VAL A 44 -10.72 -2.52 12.18
C VAL A 44 -11.19 -1.07 12.21
N ASP A 45 -12.50 -0.91 12.32
CA ASP A 45 -13.12 0.35 12.70
C ASP A 45 -13.07 0.48 14.22
N LEU A 46 -12.30 1.42 14.74
CA LEU A 46 -12.11 1.60 16.18
C LEU A 46 -13.38 2.00 16.92
N ASP A 47 -14.35 2.57 16.23
CA ASP A 47 -15.65 2.92 16.80
C ASP A 47 -16.60 1.70 16.84
N HIS A 48 -16.32 0.66 16.06
CA HIS A 48 -17.19 -0.52 15.90
C HIS A 48 -16.40 -1.84 15.95
N VAL A 49 -15.50 -1.99 16.90
CA VAL A 49 -14.65 -3.20 17.05
C VAL A 49 -15.47 -4.47 17.17
N GLN A 50 -16.59 -4.42 17.89
CA GLN A 50 -17.46 -5.57 18.10
C GLN A 50 -17.99 -6.14 16.77
N THR A 51 -18.30 -5.31 15.81
CA THR A 51 -18.74 -5.73 14.46
C THR A 51 -17.69 -6.62 13.77
N THR A 52 -16.42 -6.30 13.92
CA THR A 52 -15.32 -7.10 13.40
C THR A 52 -15.26 -8.48 14.07
N VAL A 53 -15.40 -8.51 15.39
CA VAL A 53 -15.41 -9.76 16.18
C VAL A 53 -16.58 -10.65 15.78
N ASP A 54 -17.77 -10.09 15.67
CA ASP A 54 -18.99 -10.81 15.31
C ASP A 54 -18.88 -11.42 13.91
N ARG A 55 -18.36 -10.66 12.95
CA ARG A 55 -18.15 -11.14 11.57
C ARG A 55 -17.17 -12.31 11.50
N ILE A 56 -16.11 -12.30 12.28
CA ILE A 56 -15.17 -13.43 12.38
C ILE A 56 -15.85 -14.63 13.01
N ALA A 57 -16.63 -14.44 14.09
CA ALA A 57 -17.33 -15.50 14.77
C ALA A 57 -18.38 -16.19 13.88
N GLU A 58 -19.06 -15.44 13.02
CA GLU A 58 -20.04 -15.96 12.06
C GLU A 58 -19.40 -16.79 10.96
N ASN A 59 -18.21 -16.42 10.50
CA ASN A 59 -17.49 -17.12 9.42
C ASN A 59 -15.98 -17.19 9.70
N PRO A 60 -15.52 -18.07 10.59
CA PRO A 60 -14.11 -18.19 10.93
C PRO A 60 -13.23 -18.67 9.76
N GLU A 61 -13.81 -19.33 8.75
CA GLU A 61 -13.09 -19.82 7.57
C GLU A 61 -12.51 -18.68 6.71
N ILE A 62 -13.06 -17.48 6.83
CA ILE A 62 -12.55 -16.29 6.11
C ILE A 62 -11.10 -15.96 6.51
N LEU A 63 -10.68 -16.35 7.71
CA LEU A 63 -9.32 -16.08 8.20
C LEU A 63 -8.25 -16.77 7.34
N GLU A 64 -8.49 -18.01 6.92
CA GLU A 64 -7.55 -18.73 6.05
C GLU A 64 -7.46 -18.08 4.68
N TYR A 65 -8.60 -17.71 4.11
CA TYR A 65 -8.65 -16.99 2.84
C TYR A 65 -7.87 -15.66 2.91
N ILE A 66 -8.10 -14.85 3.93
CA ILE A 66 -7.41 -13.57 4.13
C ILE A 66 -5.91 -13.77 4.29
N THR A 67 -5.49 -14.81 5.00
CA THR A 67 -4.07 -15.15 5.17
C THR A 67 -3.39 -15.43 3.84
N GLN A 68 -4.00 -16.24 2.99
CA GLN A 68 -3.44 -16.60 1.69
C GLN A 68 -3.42 -15.41 0.73
N GLU A 69 -4.52 -14.70 0.61
CA GLU A 69 -4.64 -13.52 -0.25
C GLU A 69 -3.73 -12.38 0.21
N GLY A 70 -3.66 -12.12 1.51
CA GLY A 70 -2.81 -11.08 2.07
C GLY A 70 -1.33 -11.34 1.82
N ARG A 71 -0.87 -12.57 2.01
CA ARG A 71 0.51 -12.95 1.72
C ARG A 71 0.84 -12.82 0.23
N SER A 72 -0.02 -13.33 -0.63
CA SER A 72 0.16 -13.24 -2.08
C SER A 72 0.22 -11.79 -2.56
N TRP A 73 -0.68 -10.96 -2.06
CA TRP A 73 -0.72 -9.53 -2.37
C TRP A 73 0.56 -8.82 -1.91
N ALA A 74 1.01 -9.06 -0.68
CA ALA A 74 2.22 -8.43 -0.14
C ALA A 74 3.47 -8.82 -0.93
N ILE A 75 3.65 -10.09 -1.24
CA ILE A 75 4.79 -10.59 -2.02
C ILE A 75 4.76 -10.02 -3.44
N LYS A 76 3.60 -10.03 -4.09
CA LYS A 76 3.44 -9.53 -5.47
C LYS A 76 3.75 -8.04 -5.59
N ASN A 77 3.34 -7.22 -4.62
CA ASN A 77 3.38 -5.77 -4.73
C ASN A 77 4.51 -5.11 -3.95
N TYR A 78 5.00 -5.74 -2.89
CA TYR A 78 5.93 -5.12 -1.93
C TYR A 78 7.18 -5.94 -1.62
N SER A 79 7.40 -7.06 -2.28
CA SER A 79 8.69 -7.72 -2.24
C SER A 79 9.78 -6.85 -2.90
N PRO A 80 11.08 -7.16 -2.72
CA PRO A 80 12.17 -6.28 -3.17
C PRO A 80 12.10 -5.88 -4.64
N VAL A 81 11.78 -6.82 -5.54
CA VAL A 81 11.78 -6.55 -6.99
C VAL A 81 10.66 -5.59 -7.40
N PRO A 82 9.36 -5.82 -7.09
CA PRO A 82 8.29 -4.85 -7.39
C PRO A 82 8.53 -3.48 -6.77
N THR A 83 9.07 -3.43 -5.57
CA THR A 83 9.39 -2.17 -4.88
C THR A 83 10.49 -1.41 -5.61
N ALA A 84 11.54 -2.08 -6.03
CA ALA A 84 12.63 -1.48 -6.80
C ALA A 84 12.15 -0.96 -8.17
N LEU A 85 11.33 -1.75 -8.87
CA LEU A 85 10.76 -1.33 -10.16
C LEU A 85 9.88 -0.08 -10.03
N ARG A 86 9.04 -0.03 -9.02
CA ARG A 86 8.21 1.15 -8.72
C ARG A 86 9.05 2.39 -8.42
N PHE A 87 10.11 2.22 -7.66
CA PHE A 87 11.06 3.30 -7.38
C PHE A 87 11.69 3.84 -8.67
N LEU A 88 12.17 2.95 -9.55
CA LEU A 88 12.75 3.33 -10.83
C LEU A 88 11.75 4.07 -11.74
N GLU A 89 10.50 3.66 -11.77
CA GLU A 89 9.43 4.34 -12.51
C GLU A 89 9.23 5.77 -12.00
N ILE A 90 9.15 5.97 -10.69
CA ILE A 90 8.98 7.30 -10.07
C ILE A 90 10.16 8.21 -10.41
N VAL A 91 11.39 7.71 -10.35
CA VAL A 91 12.61 8.47 -10.68
C VAL A 91 12.61 8.83 -12.16
N SER A 92 12.28 7.90 -13.05
CA SER A 92 12.22 8.12 -14.50
C SER A 92 11.17 9.17 -14.88
N GLN A 93 9.99 9.13 -14.26
CA GLN A 93 8.92 10.12 -14.48
C GLN A 93 9.37 11.53 -14.04
N LYS A 94 10.05 11.67 -12.92
CA LYS A 94 10.60 12.95 -12.46
C LYS A 94 11.65 13.51 -13.41
N GLN A 95 12.52 12.68 -13.96
CA GLN A 95 13.52 13.11 -14.95
C GLN A 95 12.88 13.61 -16.23
N THR A 96 11.83 12.96 -16.71
CA THR A 96 11.09 13.38 -17.90
C THR A 96 10.41 14.73 -17.68
N THR A 97 9.80 14.95 -16.53
CA THR A 97 9.17 16.23 -16.17
C THR A 97 10.21 17.35 -16.07
N THR A 98 11.38 17.10 -15.50
CA THR A 98 12.47 18.08 -15.41
C THR A 98 13.00 18.43 -16.81
N LYS A 99 13.17 17.46 -17.70
CA LYS A 99 13.59 17.71 -19.09
C LYS A 99 12.56 18.54 -19.87
N SER A 100 11.28 18.28 -19.71
CA SER A 100 10.22 19.06 -20.36
C SER A 100 10.15 20.49 -19.86
N SER A 101 10.37 20.72 -18.56
CA SER A 101 10.44 22.07 -18.01
C SER A 101 11.68 22.85 -18.45
N LEU A 102 12.82 22.18 -18.65
CA LEU A 102 14.03 22.78 -19.18
C LEU A 102 13.93 23.09 -20.69
N SER A 103 13.19 22.27 -21.44
CA SER A 103 12.97 22.52 -22.87
C SER A 103 11.96 23.65 -23.15
N SER A 104 11.14 24.02 -22.20
CA SER A 104 10.20 25.15 -22.29
C SER A 104 10.85 26.52 -22.03
N HIS A 105 12.07 26.55 -21.53
CA HIS A 105 12.87 27.76 -21.48
C HIS A 105 13.39 28.05 -22.87
N ALA A 106 12.87 29.11 -23.52
CA ALA A 106 13.38 29.61 -24.75
C ALA A 106 14.91 29.78 -24.70
N PRO A 107 15.64 29.31 -25.72
CA PRO A 107 17.08 29.54 -25.77
C PRO A 107 17.32 31.03 -25.64
N ILE A 108 18.15 31.41 -24.68
CA ILE A 108 18.62 32.79 -24.57
C ILE A 108 19.38 33.05 -25.85
N ASN A 109 18.78 33.83 -26.78
CA ASN A 109 19.45 34.31 -27.96
C ASN A 109 20.49 35.31 -27.53
N VAL A 110 21.65 34.82 -27.17
CA VAL A 110 22.81 35.70 -26.99
C VAL A 110 23.27 36.10 -28.40
N LYS A 111 22.83 37.27 -28.85
CA LYS A 111 23.45 37.93 -30.00
C LYS A 111 24.78 38.50 -29.51
N TYR A 112 25.84 37.93 -29.97
CA TYR A 112 27.14 38.57 -29.94
C TYR A 112 27.25 39.67 -31.01
#